data_d24d496d8f182cf60885116e5ac7d5eb
#
_entry.id   d24d496d8f182cf60885116e5ac7d5eb
#
_cell.length_a   1.000
_cell.length_b   1.000
_cell.length_c   1.000
_cell.angle_alpha   90.00
_cell.angle_beta   90.00
_cell.angle_gamma   90.00
#
_symmetry.space_group_name_H-M   'P 1'
#
loop_
_entity.id
_entity.type
_entity.pdbx_description
1 polymer ?
#
loop_
_entity_poly.entity_id
_entity_poly.type
_entity_poly.pdbx_seq_one_letter_code
_entity_poly.pdbx_strand_id
1 'polypeptide(L)'
;MSSDSRKIAAGELFIPLKGPHFDGHEFIAEALKRGASGSLLEPEHETLDVRFPDRFLIRVKDTLQALGDLAHFWRKRHAIPIAAITGSNGKTTTKEMASRVFAKRFRVLKNEGNLNNRIGLPLSLLKLSAEHEVAVLEMGMNAPGEIRQLKAIADPQVSLITNIGQAHLEFLGTLEGVARAKGELWEVLGKEDWIAVNADDEWVMKLADSARCRKRTFGMINPAEIQGTDIRLVAEKGTGFRLLTANQKREVNLSVFGRHNVYNALAAAALGSILGLDLDEIASGLEEFEPVYGRGKPILLPGDIHLLDDSYNSNPDSLKATLSAFAEMKGNRRGIAVLGDMLEIGAIAKEAHEQAGRWVGGNHFAHLFVLGNAGLHVANGARESGMPAQKIHRAEDSGELLEAVAKALREGDWILIKGSRRMQMERIVEGLKKRFEKV
;
A
#
# COMPACT_ATOMS: atom_id res chain seq x y z
N MET A 1 -8.78 -16.61 -15.74
CA MET A 1 -8.51 -15.59 -16.78
C MET A 1 -7.14 -14.99 -16.52
N SER A 2 -6.40 -14.66 -17.58
CA SER A 2 -5.04 -14.12 -17.46
C SER A 2 -4.74 -13.07 -18.53
N SER A 3 -3.96 -12.05 -18.17
CA SER A 3 -3.37 -11.08 -19.11
C SER A 3 -1.89 -11.38 -19.39
N ASP A 4 -1.33 -12.47 -18.81
CA ASP A 4 0.06 -12.89 -19.05
C ASP A 4 0.04 -14.23 -19.81
N SER A 5 0.44 -14.23 -21.10
CA SER A 5 0.48 -15.40 -21.96
C SER A 5 1.38 -16.51 -21.41
N ARG A 6 2.41 -16.15 -20.62
CA ARG A 6 3.39 -17.08 -20.04
C ARG A 6 2.82 -17.88 -18.86
N LYS A 7 1.78 -17.36 -18.19
CA LYS A 7 1.13 -17.91 -17.00
C LYS A 7 -0.27 -18.44 -17.26
N ILE A 8 -0.74 -18.41 -18.50
CA ILE A 8 -2.08 -18.86 -18.87
C ILE A 8 -2.25 -20.35 -18.57
N ALA A 9 -3.31 -20.70 -17.86
CA ALA A 9 -3.68 -22.08 -17.62
C ALA A 9 -4.65 -22.60 -18.71
N ALA A 10 -4.69 -23.92 -18.88
CA ALA A 10 -5.63 -24.56 -19.81
C ALA A 10 -7.08 -24.20 -19.43
N GLY A 11 -7.87 -23.83 -20.42
CA GLY A 11 -9.27 -23.43 -20.23
C GLY A 11 -9.47 -21.94 -19.88
N GLU A 12 -8.43 -21.17 -19.61
CA GLU A 12 -8.55 -19.74 -19.32
C GLU A 12 -8.83 -18.89 -20.56
N LEU A 13 -9.49 -17.75 -20.36
CA LEU A 13 -9.61 -16.67 -21.35
C LEU A 13 -8.37 -15.77 -21.26
N PHE A 14 -7.70 -15.55 -22.39
CA PHE A 14 -6.62 -14.60 -22.50
C PHE A 14 -7.17 -13.18 -22.78
N ILE A 15 -6.64 -12.20 -22.06
CA ILE A 15 -7.02 -10.79 -22.20
C ILE A 15 -5.78 -10.00 -22.62
N PRO A 16 -5.57 -9.74 -23.92
CA PRO A 16 -4.45 -8.96 -24.38
C PRO A 16 -4.63 -7.50 -23.97
N LEU A 17 -3.60 -6.91 -23.36
CA LEU A 17 -3.60 -5.53 -22.93
C LEU A 17 -2.49 -4.78 -23.63
N LYS A 18 -2.76 -3.53 -24.03
CA LYS A 18 -1.75 -2.62 -24.57
C LYS A 18 -1.00 -1.93 -23.45
N GLY A 19 0.32 -1.97 -23.52
CA GLY A 19 1.22 -1.20 -22.65
C GLY A 19 1.98 -0.13 -23.45
N PRO A 20 2.75 0.73 -22.77
CA PRO A 20 3.53 1.78 -23.45
C PRO A 20 4.58 1.27 -24.47
N HIS A 21 5.04 0.03 -24.29
CA HIS A 21 6.17 -0.54 -25.05
C HIS A 21 5.86 -1.91 -25.67
N PHE A 22 4.63 -2.42 -25.54
CA PHE A 22 4.22 -3.72 -26.09
C PHE A 22 2.73 -3.75 -26.34
N ASP A 23 2.29 -4.61 -27.25
CA ASP A 23 0.89 -4.91 -27.48
C ASP A 23 0.61 -6.38 -27.17
N GLY A 24 -0.27 -6.62 -26.19
CA GLY A 24 -0.66 -7.97 -25.77
C GLY A 24 -1.30 -8.82 -26.87
N HIS A 25 -1.85 -8.20 -27.91
CA HIS A 25 -2.45 -8.91 -29.05
C HIS A 25 -1.45 -9.75 -29.83
N GLU A 26 -0.16 -9.38 -29.85
CA GLU A 26 0.89 -10.17 -30.47
C GLU A 26 1.08 -11.55 -29.82
N PHE A 27 0.61 -11.72 -28.58
CA PHE A 27 0.74 -12.96 -27.80
C PHE A 27 -0.50 -13.85 -27.84
N ILE A 28 -1.56 -13.49 -28.60
CA ILE A 28 -2.81 -14.29 -28.69
C ILE A 28 -2.50 -15.70 -29.17
N ALA A 29 -1.74 -15.86 -30.25
CA ALA A 29 -1.38 -17.16 -30.81
C ALA A 29 -0.60 -18.02 -29.80
N GLU A 30 0.30 -17.42 -29.02
CA GLU A 30 1.05 -18.12 -27.97
C GLU A 30 0.13 -18.57 -26.83
N ALA A 31 -0.76 -17.71 -26.36
CA ALA A 31 -1.70 -18.03 -25.29
C ALA A 31 -2.64 -19.19 -25.69
N LEU A 32 -3.14 -19.19 -26.93
CA LEU A 32 -3.98 -20.26 -27.46
C LEU A 32 -3.21 -21.59 -27.59
N LYS A 33 -1.95 -21.56 -28.04
CA LYS A 33 -1.06 -22.74 -28.07
C LYS A 33 -0.82 -23.31 -26.67
N ARG A 34 -0.72 -22.45 -25.65
CA ARG A 34 -0.55 -22.86 -24.24
C ARG A 34 -1.82 -23.37 -23.58
N GLY A 35 -2.95 -23.36 -24.28
CA GLY A 35 -4.19 -23.97 -23.80
C GLY A 35 -5.29 -22.99 -23.40
N ALA A 36 -5.15 -21.68 -23.67
CA ALA A 36 -6.27 -20.75 -23.51
C ALA A 36 -7.48 -21.22 -24.31
N SER A 37 -8.68 -21.16 -23.74
CA SER A 37 -9.94 -21.50 -24.44
C SER A 37 -10.29 -20.47 -25.50
N GLY A 38 -9.85 -19.23 -25.35
CA GLY A 38 -10.10 -18.14 -26.28
C GLY A 38 -9.37 -16.89 -25.86
N SER A 39 -9.58 -15.82 -26.64
CA SER A 39 -9.02 -14.48 -26.36
C SER A 39 -10.01 -13.37 -26.68
N LEU A 40 -9.83 -12.22 -26.04
CA LEU A 40 -10.40 -10.97 -26.53
C LEU A 40 -9.57 -10.47 -27.72
N LEU A 41 -10.19 -9.65 -28.58
CA LEU A 41 -9.56 -9.08 -29.77
C LEU A 41 -10.13 -7.69 -30.04
N GLU A 42 -9.27 -6.69 -30.24
CA GLU A 42 -9.66 -5.35 -30.68
C GLU A 42 -9.71 -5.27 -32.23
N PRO A 43 -10.53 -4.37 -32.83
CA PRO A 43 -10.75 -4.32 -34.27
C PRO A 43 -9.50 -4.12 -35.10
N GLU A 44 -8.51 -3.41 -34.56
CA GLU A 44 -7.22 -3.13 -35.26
C GLU A 44 -6.40 -4.40 -35.53
N HIS A 45 -6.74 -5.52 -34.86
CA HIS A 45 -6.04 -6.80 -34.93
C HIS A 45 -6.87 -7.88 -35.64
N GLU A 46 -7.94 -7.53 -36.33
CA GLU A 46 -8.83 -8.50 -37.02
C GLU A 46 -8.13 -9.34 -38.11
N THR A 47 -6.98 -8.90 -38.60
CA THR A 47 -6.19 -9.62 -39.60
C THR A 47 -5.28 -10.69 -39.02
N LEU A 48 -5.27 -10.88 -37.71
CA LEU A 48 -4.54 -11.97 -37.07
C LEU A 48 -5.09 -13.32 -37.60
N ASP A 49 -4.31 -13.99 -38.47
CA ASP A 49 -4.64 -15.34 -38.98
C ASP A 49 -4.39 -16.36 -37.85
N VAL A 50 -5.35 -16.43 -36.94
CA VAL A 50 -5.29 -17.35 -35.79
C VAL A 50 -6.26 -18.49 -36.05
N ARG A 51 -5.78 -19.60 -36.65
CA ARG A 51 -6.55 -20.79 -36.95
C ARG A 51 -6.39 -21.84 -35.86
N PHE A 52 -7.26 -21.78 -34.84
CA PHE A 52 -7.39 -22.82 -33.82
C PHE A 52 -8.83 -23.31 -33.81
N PRO A 53 -9.15 -24.52 -34.36
CA PRO A 53 -10.52 -24.99 -34.59
C PRO A 53 -11.41 -24.99 -33.34
N ASP A 54 -10.82 -25.23 -32.16
CA ASP A 54 -11.56 -25.39 -30.89
C ASP A 54 -11.40 -24.18 -29.99
N ARG A 55 -11.00 -23.01 -30.52
CA ARG A 55 -10.78 -21.77 -29.75
C ARG A 55 -11.68 -20.66 -30.29
N PHE A 56 -12.05 -19.74 -29.40
CA PHE A 56 -12.89 -18.61 -29.77
C PHE A 56 -12.16 -17.28 -29.59
N LEU A 57 -12.52 -16.32 -30.42
CA LEU A 57 -12.11 -14.91 -30.28
C LEU A 57 -13.35 -14.06 -30.09
N ILE A 58 -13.34 -13.23 -29.04
CA ILE A 58 -14.41 -12.29 -28.73
C ILE A 58 -13.94 -10.89 -29.12
N ARG A 59 -14.62 -10.28 -30.08
CA ARG A 59 -14.36 -8.91 -30.51
C ARG A 59 -14.90 -7.92 -29.51
N VAL A 60 -14.05 -6.99 -29.05
CA VAL A 60 -14.39 -5.91 -28.13
C VAL A 60 -13.76 -4.62 -28.60
N LYS A 61 -14.35 -3.48 -28.25
CA LYS A 61 -13.81 -2.15 -28.66
C LYS A 61 -12.48 -1.81 -27.95
N ASP A 62 -12.34 -2.23 -26.72
CA ASP A 62 -11.20 -1.97 -25.84
C ASP A 62 -11.10 -3.13 -24.84
N THR A 63 -9.98 -3.81 -24.83
CA THR A 63 -9.76 -5.01 -24.00
C THR A 63 -9.64 -4.68 -22.51
N LEU A 64 -9.11 -3.49 -22.16
CA LEU A 64 -9.04 -3.04 -20.76
C LEU A 64 -10.44 -2.71 -20.22
N GLN A 65 -11.28 -2.03 -21.02
CA GLN A 65 -12.66 -1.77 -20.63
C GLN A 65 -13.43 -3.09 -20.49
N ALA A 66 -13.28 -4.01 -21.44
CA ALA A 66 -13.94 -5.31 -21.41
C ALA A 66 -13.53 -6.16 -20.19
N LEU A 67 -12.28 -6.06 -19.75
CA LEU A 67 -11.83 -6.69 -18.49
C LEU A 67 -12.58 -6.11 -17.29
N GLY A 68 -12.75 -4.79 -17.22
CA GLY A 68 -13.53 -4.12 -16.17
C GLY A 68 -15.00 -4.51 -16.19
N ASP A 69 -15.64 -4.51 -17.36
CA ASP A 69 -17.05 -4.87 -17.53
C ASP A 69 -17.30 -6.33 -17.14
N LEU A 70 -16.40 -7.22 -17.51
CA LEU A 70 -16.46 -8.65 -17.16
C LEU A 70 -16.32 -8.85 -15.64
N ALA A 71 -15.40 -8.13 -15.01
CA ALA A 71 -15.22 -8.18 -13.57
C ALA A 71 -16.43 -7.61 -12.81
N HIS A 72 -17.00 -6.50 -13.29
CA HIS A 72 -18.24 -5.96 -12.74
C HIS A 72 -19.41 -6.93 -12.88
N PHE A 73 -19.61 -7.51 -14.07
CA PHE A 73 -20.63 -8.53 -14.29
C PHE A 73 -20.46 -9.72 -13.35
N TRP A 74 -19.24 -10.23 -13.20
CA TRP A 74 -18.93 -11.32 -12.29
C TRP A 74 -19.19 -10.95 -10.84
N ARG A 75 -18.78 -9.74 -10.43
CA ARG A 75 -19.05 -9.15 -9.10
C ARG A 75 -20.56 -9.17 -8.79
N LYS A 76 -21.40 -8.75 -9.72
CA LYS A 76 -22.86 -8.67 -9.52
C LYS A 76 -23.54 -10.04 -9.35
N ARG A 77 -22.90 -11.13 -9.75
CA ARG A 77 -23.38 -12.50 -9.51
C ARG A 77 -23.06 -13.02 -8.11
N HIS A 78 -22.27 -12.29 -7.33
CA HIS A 78 -21.90 -12.64 -5.97
C HIS A 78 -22.41 -11.55 -5.01
N ALA A 79 -23.50 -11.86 -4.28
CA ALA A 79 -24.16 -10.91 -3.38
C ALA A 79 -23.42 -10.83 -2.01
N ILE A 80 -22.11 -10.56 -2.04
CA ILE A 80 -21.27 -10.40 -0.85
C ILE A 80 -20.92 -8.93 -0.62
N PRO A 81 -20.72 -8.48 0.64
CA PRO A 81 -20.20 -7.15 0.92
C PRO A 81 -18.79 -6.96 0.34
N ILE A 82 -18.52 -5.79 -0.23
CA ILE A 82 -17.17 -5.37 -0.63
C ILE A 82 -16.78 -4.14 0.16
N ALA A 83 -15.62 -4.21 0.84
CA ALA A 83 -14.96 -3.09 1.47
C ALA A 83 -13.84 -2.56 0.54
N ALA A 84 -13.96 -1.31 0.09
CA ALA A 84 -12.95 -0.65 -0.75
C ALA A 84 -12.10 0.31 0.08
N ILE A 85 -10.78 0.28 -0.12
CA ILE A 85 -9.81 1.08 0.63
C ILE A 85 -8.95 1.89 -0.33
N THR A 86 -8.96 3.22 -0.18
CA THR A 86 -7.99 4.13 -0.81
C THR A 86 -7.36 5.05 0.23
N GLY A 87 -6.50 5.95 -0.20
CA GLY A 87 -5.82 6.94 0.63
C GLY A 87 -4.39 7.22 0.17
N SER A 88 -3.73 8.18 0.77
CA SER A 88 -2.34 8.50 0.43
C SER A 88 -1.39 7.45 1.01
N ASN A 89 -1.50 7.14 2.30
CA ASN A 89 -0.65 6.20 3.02
C ASN A 89 -1.49 5.12 3.72
N GLY A 90 -0.88 3.96 4.02
CA GLY A 90 -1.48 2.93 4.84
C GLY A 90 -2.46 1.98 4.14
N LYS A 91 -2.82 2.18 2.87
CA LYS A 91 -3.78 1.35 2.13
C LYS A 91 -3.54 -0.15 2.26
N THR A 92 -2.37 -0.60 1.86
CA THR A 92 -2.01 -2.04 1.86
C THR A 92 -2.01 -2.61 3.27
N THR A 93 -1.40 -1.90 4.22
CA THR A 93 -1.37 -2.33 5.63
C THR A 93 -2.79 -2.44 6.19
N THR A 94 -3.65 -1.43 5.96
CA THR A 94 -5.05 -1.46 6.38
C THR A 94 -5.83 -2.59 5.71
N LYS A 95 -5.64 -2.83 4.41
CA LYS A 95 -6.26 -3.96 3.70
C LYS A 95 -5.86 -5.31 4.32
N GLU A 96 -4.58 -5.50 4.60
CA GLU A 96 -4.11 -6.75 5.21
C GLU A 96 -4.63 -6.92 6.65
N MET A 97 -4.63 -5.85 7.46
CA MET A 97 -5.23 -5.87 8.80
C MET A 97 -6.74 -6.16 8.73
N ALA A 98 -7.48 -5.47 7.85
CA ALA A 98 -8.90 -5.70 7.64
C ALA A 98 -9.19 -7.14 7.18
N SER A 99 -8.35 -7.70 6.30
CA SER A 99 -8.46 -9.09 5.88
C SER A 99 -8.31 -10.07 7.04
N ARG A 100 -7.39 -9.83 7.99
CA ARG A 100 -7.23 -10.66 9.20
C ARG A 100 -8.42 -10.50 10.15
N VAL A 101 -8.91 -9.28 10.33
CA VAL A 101 -10.12 -9.00 11.12
C VAL A 101 -11.32 -9.73 10.52
N PHE A 102 -11.58 -9.58 9.23
CA PHE A 102 -12.73 -10.23 8.57
C PHE A 102 -12.63 -11.76 8.60
N ALA A 103 -11.40 -12.30 8.50
CA ALA A 103 -11.17 -13.75 8.52
C ALA A 103 -11.55 -14.42 9.87
N LYS A 104 -11.84 -13.64 10.92
CA LYS A 104 -12.38 -14.19 12.18
C LYS A 104 -13.79 -14.73 12.03
N ARG A 105 -14.53 -14.27 11.03
CA ARG A 105 -15.92 -14.67 10.80
C ARG A 105 -16.24 -15.10 9.38
N PHE A 106 -15.47 -14.60 8.38
CA PHE A 106 -15.80 -14.74 6.97
C PHE A 106 -14.66 -15.35 6.15
N ARG A 107 -14.99 -15.99 5.06
CA ARG A 107 -14.04 -16.34 4.00
C ARG A 107 -13.80 -15.11 3.12
N VAL A 108 -12.58 -14.58 3.15
CA VAL A 108 -12.22 -13.26 2.62
C VAL A 108 -11.55 -13.36 1.26
N LEU A 109 -12.06 -12.65 0.25
CA LEU A 109 -11.29 -12.30 -0.93
C LEU A 109 -10.56 -10.98 -0.70
N LYS A 110 -9.29 -10.89 -1.09
CA LYS A 110 -8.53 -9.64 -1.17
C LYS A 110 -7.71 -9.57 -2.44
N ASN A 111 -7.39 -8.36 -2.91
CA ASN A 111 -6.38 -8.24 -3.96
C ASN A 111 -4.97 -8.41 -3.39
N GLU A 112 -4.15 -9.16 -4.11
CA GLU A 112 -2.78 -9.51 -3.71
C GLU A 112 -1.79 -8.41 -4.13
N GLY A 113 -0.76 -8.19 -3.30
CA GLY A 113 0.31 -7.25 -3.61
C GLY A 113 -0.22 -5.85 -3.98
N ASN A 114 0.18 -5.38 -5.16
CA ASN A 114 -0.21 -4.09 -5.74
C ASN A 114 -1.24 -4.21 -6.87
N LEU A 115 -2.03 -5.28 -6.92
CA LEU A 115 -3.11 -5.47 -7.90
C LEU A 115 -4.31 -4.56 -7.58
N ASN A 116 -4.07 -3.26 -7.52
CA ASN A 116 -5.00 -2.23 -7.05
C ASN A 116 -5.40 -1.19 -8.11
N ASN A 117 -5.02 -1.44 -9.36
CA ASN A 117 -5.27 -0.57 -10.51
C ASN A 117 -6.32 -1.18 -11.47
N ARG A 118 -6.56 -0.52 -12.63
CA ARG A 118 -7.54 -0.91 -13.66
C ARG A 118 -7.33 -2.30 -14.27
N ILE A 119 -6.19 -2.94 -14.03
CA ILE A 119 -5.88 -4.30 -14.47
C ILE A 119 -5.98 -5.26 -13.28
N GLY A 120 -5.31 -4.94 -12.19
CA GLY A 120 -5.16 -5.83 -11.05
C GLY A 120 -6.44 -6.03 -10.24
N LEU A 121 -7.23 -4.98 -10.03
CA LEU A 121 -8.49 -5.07 -9.29
C LEU A 121 -9.52 -5.93 -10.03
N PRO A 122 -9.77 -5.76 -11.35
CA PRO A 122 -10.63 -6.66 -12.11
C PRO A 122 -10.18 -8.13 -12.04
N LEU A 123 -8.89 -8.40 -12.25
CA LEU A 123 -8.34 -9.76 -12.17
C LEU A 123 -8.51 -10.38 -10.76
N SER A 124 -8.48 -9.55 -9.72
CA SER A 124 -8.75 -9.99 -8.34
C SER A 124 -10.22 -10.32 -8.14
N LEU A 125 -11.14 -9.49 -8.64
CA LEU A 125 -12.57 -9.71 -8.57
C LEU A 125 -13.02 -10.97 -9.35
N LEU A 126 -12.37 -11.28 -10.46
CA LEU A 126 -12.65 -12.50 -11.25
C LEU A 126 -12.26 -13.79 -10.50
N LYS A 127 -11.57 -13.70 -9.38
CA LYS A 127 -11.32 -14.83 -8.45
C LYS A 127 -12.47 -15.07 -7.46
N LEU A 128 -13.52 -14.22 -7.43
CA LEU A 128 -14.70 -14.47 -6.62
C LEU A 128 -15.31 -15.84 -6.93
N SER A 129 -15.66 -16.55 -5.88
CA SER A 129 -16.33 -17.85 -5.94
C SER A 129 -17.45 -17.91 -4.89
N ALA A 130 -18.25 -18.97 -4.92
CA ALA A 130 -19.31 -19.20 -3.94
C ALA A 130 -18.79 -19.40 -2.49
N GLU A 131 -17.48 -19.61 -2.32
CA GLU A 131 -16.86 -19.77 -1.01
C GLU A 131 -16.64 -18.43 -0.30
N HIS A 132 -16.48 -17.33 -1.05
CA HIS A 132 -16.20 -16.03 -0.47
C HIS A 132 -17.48 -15.41 0.11
N GLU A 133 -17.34 -14.83 1.32
CA GLU A 133 -18.43 -14.20 2.06
C GLU A 133 -18.25 -12.68 2.18
N VAL A 134 -17.03 -12.19 1.98
CA VAL A 134 -16.69 -10.77 1.96
C VAL A 134 -15.47 -10.54 1.08
N ALA A 135 -15.34 -9.34 0.52
CA ALA A 135 -14.11 -8.92 -0.15
C ALA A 135 -13.56 -7.61 0.45
N VAL A 136 -12.24 -7.51 0.54
CA VAL A 136 -11.55 -6.26 0.87
C VAL A 136 -10.57 -5.90 -0.25
N LEU A 137 -10.77 -4.75 -0.87
CA LEU A 137 -10.07 -4.34 -2.08
C LEU A 137 -9.36 -2.99 -1.88
N GLU A 138 -8.05 -3.00 -2.08
CA GLU A 138 -7.27 -1.77 -2.19
C GLU A 138 -7.47 -1.15 -3.57
N MET A 139 -7.67 0.17 -3.63
CA MET A 139 -7.78 0.96 -4.84
C MET A 139 -6.68 2.02 -4.87
N GLY A 140 -5.76 1.85 -5.82
CA GLY A 140 -4.68 2.79 -6.12
C GLY A 140 -5.03 3.69 -7.30
N MET A 141 -4.36 4.84 -7.38
CA MET A 141 -4.50 5.76 -8.50
C MET A 141 -3.22 6.57 -8.72
N ASN A 142 -3.04 7.04 -9.96
CA ASN A 142 -2.05 8.04 -10.34
C ASN A 142 -2.70 9.31 -10.93
N ALA A 143 -3.91 9.18 -11.49
CA ALA A 143 -4.64 10.27 -12.14
C ALA A 143 -6.09 10.38 -11.67
N PRO A 144 -6.72 11.58 -11.79
CA PRO A 144 -8.15 11.76 -11.54
C PRO A 144 -8.99 10.82 -12.44
N GLY A 145 -10.12 10.36 -11.91
CA GLY A 145 -11.04 9.45 -12.58
C GLY A 145 -10.74 7.97 -12.39
N GLU A 146 -9.53 7.59 -11.97
CA GLU A 146 -9.17 6.18 -11.80
C GLU A 146 -9.90 5.53 -10.62
N ILE A 147 -10.04 6.21 -9.49
CA ILE A 147 -10.80 5.69 -8.33
C ILE A 147 -12.27 5.50 -8.69
N ARG A 148 -12.87 6.46 -9.44
CA ARG A 148 -14.26 6.33 -9.93
C ARG A 148 -14.45 5.09 -10.79
N GLN A 149 -13.51 4.81 -11.70
CA GLN A 149 -13.54 3.61 -12.54
C GLN A 149 -13.44 2.33 -11.71
N LEU A 150 -12.48 2.27 -10.76
CA LEU A 150 -12.32 1.11 -9.88
C LEU A 150 -13.55 0.89 -8.99
N LYS A 151 -14.14 1.98 -8.46
CA LYS A 151 -15.39 1.95 -7.71
C LYS A 151 -16.52 1.38 -8.56
N ALA A 152 -16.69 1.86 -9.81
CA ALA A 152 -17.73 1.36 -10.70
C ALA A 152 -17.59 -0.13 -10.99
N ILE A 153 -16.36 -0.64 -11.11
CA ILE A 153 -16.09 -2.08 -11.32
C ILE A 153 -16.42 -2.88 -10.06
N ALA A 154 -15.97 -2.43 -8.89
CA ALA A 154 -16.11 -3.18 -7.65
C ALA A 154 -17.49 -3.05 -7.00
N ASP A 155 -18.20 -1.94 -7.21
CA ASP A 155 -19.49 -1.62 -6.60
C ASP A 155 -19.50 -1.89 -5.08
N PRO A 156 -18.64 -1.18 -4.28
CA PRO A 156 -18.47 -1.45 -2.87
C PRO A 156 -19.62 -0.85 -2.04
N GLN A 157 -20.07 -1.55 -1.01
CA GLN A 157 -21.05 -1.10 0.00
C GLN A 157 -20.38 -0.49 1.23
N VAL A 158 -19.09 -0.77 1.42
CA VAL A 158 -18.29 -0.22 2.52
C VAL A 158 -17.04 0.41 1.92
N SER A 159 -16.68 1.60 2.34
CA SER A 159 -15.51 2.27 1.79
C SER A 159 -14.74 3.09 2.83
N LEU A 160 -13.44 3.22 2.60
CA LEU A 160 -12.50 3.87 3.50
C LEU A 160 -11.51 4.72 2.70
N ILE A 161 -11.29 5.94 3.15
CA ILE A 161 -10.13 6.75 2.80
C ILE A 161 -9.24 6.83 4.05
N THR A 162 -8.05 6.25 4.01
CA THR A 162 -7.18 6.17 5.19
C THR A 162 -6.70 7.54 5.66
N ASN A 163 -6.22 8.34 4.74
CA ASN A 163 -5.76 9.73 4.94
C ASN A 163 -5.53 10.43 3.59
N ILE A 164 -5.41 11.76 3.65
CA ILE A 164 -5.01 12.61 2.53
C ILE A 164 -3.66 13.24 2.87
N GLY A 165 -2.65 12.96 2.07
CA GLY A 165 -1.27 13.44 2.28
C GLY A 165 -0.53 13.70 0.99
N GLN A 166 0.74 14.10 1.10
CA GLN A 166 1.61 14.53 0.00
C GLN A 166 2.07 13.35 -0.87
N ALA A 167 1.12 12.76 -1.62
CA ALA A 167 1.37 11.67 -2.55
C ALA A 167 0.82 12.05 -3.94
N HIS A 168 1.55 11.66 -4.99
CA HIS A 168 1.17 11.92 -6.41
C HIS A 168 0.96 13.42 -6.74
N LEU A 169 1.65 14.33 -6.03
CA LEU A 169 1.52 15.78 -6.24
C LEU A 169 1.99 16.22 -7.64
N GLU A 170 2.88 15.48 -8.27
CA GLU A 170 3.31 15.71 -9.64
C GLU A 170 2.12 15.70 -10.63
N PHE A 171 1.14 14.83 -10.41
CA PHE A 171 -0.02 14.64 -11.28
C PHE A 171 -1.28 15.37 -10.78
N LEU A 172 -1.40 15.58 -9.47
CA LEU A 172 -2.60 16.11 -8.83
C LEU A 172 -2.42 17.56 -8.35
N GLY A 173 -1.20 18.10 -8.40
CA GLY A 173 -0.84 19.48 -8.13
C GLY A 173 -0.89 19.87 -6.65
N THR A 174 -2.01 19.67 -5.96
CA THR A 174 -2.24 20.12 -4.58
C THR A 174 -2.85 19.03 -3.70
N LEU A 175 -2.83 19.22 -2.37
CA LEU A 175 -3.53 18.34 -1.42
C LEU A 175 -5.05 18.30 -1.70
N GLU A 176 -5.63 19.42 -2.13
CA GLU A 176 -7.04 19.45 -2.54
C GLU A 176 -7.27 18.57 -3.78
N GLY A 177 -6.34 18.59 -4.75
CA GLY A 177 -6.38 17.70 -5.91
C GLY A 177 -6.30 16.23 -5.51
N VAL A 178 -5.43 15.89 -4.54
CA VAL A 178 -5.34 14.54 -3.95
C VAL A 178 -6.64 14.15 -3.26
N ALA A 179 -7.22 15.07 -2.45
CA ALA A 179 -8.48 14.84 -1.76
C ALA A 179 -9.63 14.60 -2.73
N ARG A 180 -9.74 15.43 -3.78
CA ARG A 180 -10.78 15.30 -4.82
C ARG A 180 -10.67 13.95 -5.54
N ALA A 181 -9.49 13.57 -5.98
CA ALA A 181 -9.28 12.32 -6.72
C ALA A 181 -9.55 11.07 -5.85
N LYS A 182 -9.17 11.07 -4.56
CA LYS A 182 -9.51 9.97 -3.63
C LYS A 182 -10.97 10.01 -3.20
N GLY A 183 -11.55 11.21 -3.09
CA GLY A 183 -12.96 11.46 -2.80
C GLY A 183 -13.92 10.85 -3.82
N GLU A 184 -13.46 10.56 -5.04
CA GLU A 184 -14.23 9.83 -6.06
C GLU A 184 -14.78 8.49 -5.52
N LEU A 185 -14.12 7.89 -4.52
CA LEU A 185 -14.62 6.69 -3.85
C LEU A 185 -15.96 6.94 -3.15
N TRP A 186 -16.18 8.14 -2.65
CA TRP A 186 -17.38 8.53 -1.90
C TRP A 186 -18.42 9.31 -2.73
N GLU A 187 -18.17 9.48 -4.02
CA GLU A 187 -19.19 10.01 -4.94
C GLU A 187 -20.36 9.03 -5.11
N VAL A 188 -21.57 9.53 -5.17
CA VAL A 188 -22.78 8.74 -5.48
C VAL A 188 -22.90 7.48 -4.60
N LEU A 189 -22.91 7.68 -3.29
CA LEU A 189 -23.17 6.60 -2.31
C LEU A 189 -24.67 6.49 -2.02
N GLY A 190 -25.15 5.27 -1.84
CA GLY A 190 -26.49 4.97 -1.36
C GLY A 190 -26.64 5.28 0.14
N LYS A 191 -27.89 5.48 0.61
CA LYS A 191 -28.16 5.73 2.03
C LYS A 191 -27.76 4.55 2.95
N GLU A 192 -27.75 3.35 2.41
CA GLU A 192 -27.40 2.12 3.12
C GLU A 192 -25.89 1.82 3.07
N ASP A 193 -25.14 2.51 2.21
CA ASP A 193 -23.69 2.36 2.15
C ASP A 193 -23.03 2.93 3.41
N TRP A 194 -21.83 2.43 3.70
CA TRP A 194 -21.03 2.84 4.84
C TRP A 194 -19.70 3.44 4.41
N ILE A 195 -19.30 4.48 5.11
CA ILE A 195 -17.93 4.99 5.05
C ILE A 195 -17.27 4.92 6.43
N ALA A 196 -16.01 4.47 6.46
CA ALA A 196 -15.15 4.60 7.63
C ALA A 196 -14.35 5.90 7.51
N VAL A 197 -14.43 6.76 8.52
CA VAL A 197 -13.97 8.15 8.49
C VAL A 197 -12.88 8.38 9.52
N ASN A 198 -11.70 8.78 9.09
CA ASN A 198 -10.61 9.20 9.97
C ASN A 198 -10.95 10.59 10.55
N ALA A 199 -11.33 10.64 11.82
CA ALA A 199 -11.72 11.87 12.51
C ALA A 199 -10.55 12.85 12.75
N ASP A 200 -9.32 12.36 12.59
CA ASP A 200 -8.08 13.14 12.80
C ASP A 200 -7.51 13.71 11.48
N ASP A 201 -8.15 13.43 10.34
CA ASP A 201 -7.75 13.95 9.03
C ASP A 201 -8.80 14.96 8.51
N GLU A 202 -8.42 16.23 8.46
CA GLU A 202 -9.32 17.32 8.06
C GLU A 202 -9.90 17.16 6.64
N TRP A 203 -9.09 16.64 5.70
CA TRP A 203 -9.54 16.44 4.33
C TRP A 203 -10.53 15.28 4.24
N VAL A 204 -10.28 14.19 4.97
CA VAL A 204 -11.20 13.05 5.05
C VAL A 204 -12.51 13.49 5.69
N MET A 205 -12.48 14.30 6.75
CA MET A 205 -13.67 14.86 7.38
C MET A 205 -14.47 15.74 6.43
N LYS A 206 -13.81 16.68 5.70
CA LYS A 206 -14.46 17.52 4.69
C LYS A 206 -15.13 16.70 3.58
N LEU A 207 -14.48 15.63 3.10
CA LEU A 207 -15.09 14.73 2.12
C LEU A 207 -16.30 13.99 2.71
N ALA A 208 -16.21 13.53 3.96
CA ALA A 208 -17.29 12.84 4.64
C ALA A 208 -18.53 13.71 4.90
N ASP A 209 -18.37 15.03 5.08
CA ASP A 209 -19.49 15.94 5.32
C ASP A 209 -20.48 15.98 4.14
N SER A 210 -19.96 15.84 2.92
CA SER A 210 -20.78 15.81 1.70
C SER A 210 -21.44 14.44 1.43
N ALA A 211 -20.98 13.38 2.07
CA ALA A 211 -21.47 12.01 1.84
C ALA A 211 -22.80 11.77 2.58
N ARG A 212 -23.83 11.35 1.83
CA ARG A 212 -25.19 11.07 2.36
C ARG A 212 -25.40 9.58 2.62
N CYS A 213 -24.49 8.98 3.39
CA CYS A 213 -24.49 7.56 3.74
C CYS A 213 -24.24 7.38 5.23
N ARG A 214 -24.21 6.14 5.71
CA ARG A 214 -23.84 5.82 7.09
C ARG A 214 -22.36 6.03 7.32
N LYS A 215 -21.97 6.49 8.52
CA LYS A 215 -20.60 6.79 8.87
C LYS A 215 -20.16 5.99 10.09
N ARG A 216 -18.91 5.54 10.12
CA ARG A 216 -18.22 5.00 11.29
C ARG A 216 -16.91 5.75 11.45
N THR A 217 -16.79 6.54 12.51
CA THR A 217 -15.58 7.32 12.78
C THR A 217 -14.52 6.52 13.52
N PHE A 218 -13.25 6.80 13.22
CA PHE A 218 -12.10 6.30 13.98
C PHE A 218 -11.03 7.37 14.15
N GLY A 219 -10.25 7.31 15.22
CA GLY A 219 -9.21 8.28 15.51
C GLY A 219 -8.47 8.02 16.81
N MET A 220 -7.46 8.85 17.10
CA MET A 220 -6.67 8.84 18.33
C MET A 220 -6.72 10.17 19.08
N ILE A 221 -7.04 11.27 18.38
CA ILE A 221 -6.98 12.64 18.88
C ILE A 221 -8.39 13.20 19.10
N ASN A 222 -9.17 13.23 18.03
CA ASN A 222 -10.55 13.71 18.06
C ASN A 222 -11.50 12.59 18.55
N PRO A 223 -12.64 12.93 19.17
CA PRO A 223 -13.65 11.96 19.54
C PRO A 223 -14.12 11.14 18.33
N ALA A 224 -14.12 9.82 18.48
CA ALA A 224 -14.50 8.88 17.45
C ALA A 224 -15.19 7.64 18.05
N GLU A 225 -16.01 6.94 17.25
CA GLU A 225 -16.72 5.72 17.69
C GLU A 225 -15.74 4.55 17.92
N ILE A 226 -14.66 4.50 17.16
CA ILE A 226 -13.54 3.56 17.31
C ILE A 226 -12.31 4.38 17.66
N GLN A 227 -11.84 4.26 18.89
CA GLN A 227 -10.76 5.13 19.38
C GLN A 227 -9.55 4.33 19.86
N GLY A 228 -8.35 4.84 19.58
CA GLY A 228 -7.09 4.31 20.06
C GLY A 228 -6.48 5.21 21.13
N THR A 229 -6.18 4.66 22.32
CA THR A 229 -5.52 5.37 23.41
C THR A 229 -4.35 4.57 23.98
N ASP A 230 -3.61 5.14 24.92
CA ASP A 230 -2.53 4.46 25.68
C ASP A 230 -1.50 3.77 24.76
N ILE A 231 -1.11 4.50 23.69
CA ILE A 231 -0.16 3.98 22.70
C ILE A 231 1.23 3.88 23.34
N ARG A 232 1.82 2.68 23.27
CA ARG A 232 3.12 2.37 23.85
C ARG A 232 3.94 1.45 22.96
N LEU A 233 5.25 1.57 23.06
CA LEU A 233 6.16 0.59 22.48
C LEU A 233 6.14 -0.70 23.34
N VAL A 234 5.97 -1.85 22.71
CA VAL A 234 6.01 -3.17 23.37
C VAL A 234 7.37 -3.80 23.06
N ALA A 235 8.41 -3.30 23.70
CA ALA A 235 9.79 -3.72 23.47
C ALA A 235 10.10 -3.83 21.95
N GLU A 236 10.76 -4.91 21.52
CA GLU A 236 11.07 -5.16 20.11
C GLU A 236 9.94 -5.86 19.35
N LYS A 237 8.74 -5.98 19.97
CA LYS A 237 7.62 -6.74 19.42
C LYS A 237 6.64 -5.92 18.58
N GLY A 238 6.60 -4.59 18.78
CA GLY A 238 5.69 -3.72 18.03
C GLY A 238 5.06 -2.61 18.85
N THR A 239 3.84 -2.22 18.52
CA THR A 239 3.10 -1.14 19.17
C THR A 239 1.85 -1.68 19.89
N GLY A 240 1.76 -1.47 21.19
CA GLY A 240 0.56 -1.72 21.99
C GLY A 240 -0.31 -0.48 22.07
N PHE A 241 -1.62 -0.67 22.09
CA PHE A 241 -2.59 0.40 22.32
C PHE A 241 -3.89 -0.16 22.92
N ARG A 242 -4.71 0.72 23.47
CA ARG A 242 -6.04 0.37 23.91
C ARG A 242 -7.08 0.75 22.85
N LEU A 243 -7.79 -0.23 22.34
CA LEU A 243 -8.90 -0.07 21.40
C LEU A 243 -10.19 0.15 22.20
N LEU A 244 -10.89 1.23 21.90
CA LEU A 244 -12.13 1.62 22.58
C LEU A 244 -13.29 1.69 21.60
N THR A 245 -14.45 1.28 22.05
CA THR A 245 -15.77 1.60 21.50
C THR A 245 -16.63 2.24 22.60
N ALA A 246 -17.86 2.65 22.29
CA ALA A 246 -18.75 3.27 23.28
C ALA A 246 -18.92 2.43 24.57
N ASN A 247 -18.92 1.11 24.46
CA ASN A 247 -19.27 0.21 25.57
C ASN A 247 -18.17 -0.78 25.96
N GLN A 248 -17.10 -0.88 25.20
CA GLN A 248 -16.10 -1.93 25.39
C GLN A 248 -14.68 -1.39 25.17
N LYS A 249 -13.71 -2.05 25.77
CA LYS A 249 -12.27 -1.77 25.58
C LYS A 249 -11.47 -3.07 25.50
N ARG A 250 -10.41 -3.06 24.70
CA ARG A 250 -9.43 -4.17 24.58
C ARG A 250 -8.02 -3.62 24.42
N GLU A 251 -7.08 -4.29 25.04
CA GLU A 251 -5.66 -4.09 24.75
C GLU A 251 -5.35 -4.83 23.44
N VAL A 252 -4.59 -4.20 22.55
CA VAL A 252 -4.17 -4.76 21.26
C VAL A 252 -2.68 -4.56 21.12
N ASN A 253 -1.94 -5.60 20.73
CA ASN A 253 -0.52 -5.56 20.47
C ASN A 253 -0.26 -5.88 18.99
N LEU A 254 0.16 -4.88 18.23
CA LEU A 254 0.49 -5.02 16.81
C LEU A 254 1.95 -5.47 16.66
N SER A 255 2.21 -6.34 15.70
CA SER A 255 3.57 -6.76 15.28
C SER A 255 4.31 -5.72 14.42
N VAL A 256 3.80 -4.49 14.35
CA VAL A 256 4.38 -3.36 13.62
C VAL A 256 4.53 -2.15 14.51
N PHE A 257 5.42 -1.23 14.11
CA PHE A 257 5.80 -0.09 14.93
C PHE A 257 5.17 1.21 14.44
N GLY A 258 4.95 2.11 15.39
CA GLY A 258 4.60 3.52 15.15
C GLY A 258 3.11 3.81 15.12
N ARG A 259 2.79 5.06 15.50
CA ARG A 259 1.42 5.57 15.62
C ARG A 259 0.62 5.47 14.32
N HIS A 260 1.27 5.59 13.16
CA HIS A 260 0.63 5.45 11.85
C HIS A 260 0.04 4.04 11.64
N ASN A 261 0.62 3.00 12.23
CA ASN A 261 0.07 1.65 12.18
C ASN A 261 -1.10 1.46 13.16
N VAL A 262 -1.17 2.24 14.23
CA VAL A 262 -2.38 2.30 15.07
C VAL A 262 -3.54 2.89 14.25
N TYR A 263 -3.34 3.94 13.46
CA TYR A 263 -4.38 4.43 12.54
C TYR A 263 -4.83 3.38 11.53
N ASN A 264 -3.90 2.61 10.97
CA ASN A 264 -4.25 1.51 10.06
C ASN A 264 -5.09 0.43 10.77
N ALA A 265 -4.76 0.12 12.03
CA ALA A 265 -5.51 -0.83 12.84
C ALA A 265 -6.91 -0.30 13.21
N LEU A 266 -7.04 0.98 13.59
CA LEU A 266 -8.33 1.62 13.86
C LEU A 266 -9.22 1.67 12.62
N ALA A 267 -8.64 1.93 11.46
CA ALA A 267 -9.33 1.88 10.18
C ALA A 267 -9.87 0.46 9.88
N ALA A 268 -9.05 -0.57 10.10
CA ALA A 268 -9.47 -1.97 9.96
C ALA A 268 -10.55 -2.35 11.00
N ALA A 269 -10.44 -1.86 12.24
CA ALA A 269 -11.42 -2.04 13.28
C ALA A 269 -12.77 -1.39 12.92
N ALA A 270 -12.75 -0.19 12.35
CA ALA A 270 -13.95 0.49 11.87
C ALA A 270 -14.66 -0.32 10.77
N LEU A 271 -13.90 -0.85 9.81
CA LEU A 271 -14.45 -1.73 8.77
C LEU A 271 -15.03 -3.03 9.35
N GLY A 272 -14.34 -3.67 10.31
CA GLY A 272 -14.84 -4.86 11.02
C GLY A 272 -16.14 -4.59 11.79
N SER A 273 -16.20 -3.46 12.50
CA SER A 273 -17.39 -3.01 13.22
C SER A 273 -18.60 -2.77 12.29
N ILE A 274 -18.37 -2.20 11.10
CA ILE A 274 -19.43 -2.02 10.07
C ILE A 274 -19.97 -3.38 9.62
N LEU A 275 -19.13 -4.39 9.49
CA LEU A 275 -19.51 -5.76 9.10
C LEU A 275 -20.07 -6.59 10.27
N GLY A 276 -20.22 -5.98 11.47
CA GLY A 276 -20.83 -6.60 12.63
C GLY A 276 -19.93 -7.52 13.45
N LEU A 277 -18.60 -7.49 13.24
CA LEU A 277 -17.67 -8.20 14.13
C LEU A 277 -17.65 -7.52 15.50
N ASP A 278 -17.53 -8.33 16.53
CA ASP A 278 -17.37 -7.82 17.89
C ASP A 278 -15.93 -7.38 18.19
N LEU A 279 -15.74 -6.75 19.36
CA LEU A 279 -14.44 -6.16 19.70
C LEU A 279 -13.36 -7.22 19.95
N ASP A 280 -13.72 -8.41 20.39
CA ASP A 280 -12.78 -9.53 20.61
C ASP A 280 -12.28 -10.11 19.28
N GLU A 281 -13.19 -10.31 18.32
CA GLU A 281 -12.86 -10.73 16.97
C GLU A 281 -11.94 -9.71 16.28
N ILE A 282 -12.28 -8.41 16.40
CA ILE A 282 -11.48 -7.32 15.83
C ILE A 282 -10.08 -7.31 16.45
N ALA A 283 -9.98 -7.32 17.78
CA ALA A 283 -8.69 -7.30 18.49
C ALA A 283 -7.82 -8.52 18.11
N SER A 284 -8.41 -9.71 18.16
CA SER A 284 -7.72 -10.96 17.78
C SER A 284 -7.23 -10.93 16.32
N GLY A 285 -8.04 -10.43 15.38
CA GLY A 285 -7.64 -10.30 13.97
C GLY A 285 -6.48 -9.31 13.77
N LEU A 286 -6.48 -8.20 14.54
CA LEU A 286 -5.39 -7.22 14.50
C LEU A 286 -4.08 -7.78 15.07
N GLU A 287 -4.13 -8.58 16.14
CA GLU A 287 -2.95 -9.20 16.75
C GLU A 287 -2.33 -10.31 15.87
N GLU A 288 -3.13 -10.96 15.03
CA GLU A 288 -2.67 -11.95 14.05
C GLU A 288 -2.10 -11.33 12.75
N PHE A 289 -2.12 -10.00 12.65
CA PHE A 289 -1.52 -9.33 11.50
C PHE A 289 0.00 -9.49 11.50
N GLU A 290 0.53 -9.92 10.36
CA GLU A 290 1.96 -9.98 10.11
C GLU A 290 2.40 -8.87 9.15
N PRO A 291 3.58 -8.23 9.41
CA PRO A 291 4.09 -7.17 8.55
C PRO A 291 4.28 -7.62 7.10
N VAL A 292 3.79 -6.81 6.18
CA VAL A 292 3.99 -7.02 4.74
C VAL A 292 5.42 -6.64 4.36
N TYR A 293 6.01 -7.40 3.44
CA TYR A 293 7.32 -7.09 2.89
C TYR A 293 7.44 -5.63 2.41
N GLY A 294 8.53 -4.96 2.81
CA GLY A 294 8.77 -3.56 2.47
C GLY A 294 7.83 -2.54 3.14
N ARG A 295 7.09 -2.94 4.20
CA ARG A 295 6.10 -2.09 4.90
C ARG A 295 6.34 -2.04 6.41
N GLY A 296 7.55 -1.62 6.80
CA GLY A 296 7.93 -1.54 8.21
C GLY A 296 8.16 -2.92 8.84
N LYS A 297 8.60 -3.91 8.05
CA LYS A 297 8.89 -5.26 8.54
C LYS A 297 10.22 -5.26 9.29
N PRO A 298 10.24 -5.64 10.59
CA PRO A 298 11.48 -5.85 11.32
C PRO A 298 12.17 -7.13 10.86
N ILE A 299 13.48 -7.08 10.68
CA ILE A 299 14.35 -8.20 10.30
C ILE A 299 15.55 -8.18 11.24
N LEU A 300 15.81 -9.27 11.93
CA LEU A 300 17.02 -9.43 12.72
C LEU A 300 18.09 -10.10 11.86
N LEU A 301 19.22 -9.44 11.69
CA LEU A 301 20.38 -9.97 11.01
C LEU A 301 21.42 -10.47 12.04
N PRO A 302 22.36 -11.36 11.66
CA PRO A 302 23.48 -11.75 12.51
C PRO A 302 24.24 -10.54 13.09
N GLY A 303 24.75 -10.66 14.32
CA GLY A 303 25.39 -9.56 15.04
C GLY A 303 24.38 -8.61 15.69
N ASP A 304 23.17 -9.07 16.03
CA ASP A 304 22.12 -8.26 16.67
C ASP A 304 21.81 -6.98 15.90
N ILE A 305 21.89 -7.03 14.56
CA ILE A 305 21.57 -5.90 13.69
C ILE A 305 20.08 -5.91 13.38
N HIS A 306 19.39 -4.85 13.80
CA HIS A 306 17.94 -4.68 13.65
C HIS A 306 17.64 -3.86 12.40
N LEU A 307 17.16 -4.51 11.33
CA LEU A 307 16.78 -3.86 10.09
C LEU A 307 15.27 -3.63 10.03
N LEU A 308 14.84 -2.39 9.83
CA LEU A 308 13.46 -2.04 9.50
C LEU A 308 13.32 -1.89 7.98
N ASP A 309 12.68 -2.87 7.35
CA ASP A 309 12.40 -2.86 5.92
C ASP A 309 11.11 -2.07 5.62
N ASP A 310 11.26 -0.82 5.19
CA ASP A 310 10.17 0.03 4.69
C ASP A 310 10.46 0.49 3.23
N SER A 311 11.05 -0.43 2.46
CA SER A 311 11.63 -0.20 1.13
C SER A 311 10.62 -0.07 0.00
N TYR A 312 9.33 -0.38 0.21
CA TYR A 312 8.35 -0.48 -0.88
C TYR A 312 8.06 0.85 -1.57
N ASN A 313 7.83 1.93 -0.81
CA ASN A 313 7.57 3.27 -1.33
C ASN A 313 7.87 4.36 -0.30
N SER A 314 8.04 5.61 -0.76
CA SER A 314 8.29 6.76 0.10
C SER A 314 7.60 8.02 -0.43
N ASN A 315 7.02 8.78 0.48
CA ASN A 315 6.60 10.17 0.31
C ASN A 315 6.89 10.93 1.61
N PRO A 316 6.79 12.28 1.66
CA PRO A 316 7.20 13.06 2.83
C PRO A 316 6.50 12.63 4.12
N ASP A 317 5.18 12.42 4.09
CA ASP A 317 4.40 12.04 5.27
C ASP A 317 4.77 10.65 5.79
N SER A 318 4.88 9.67 4.89
CA SER A 318 5.26 8.31 5.26
C SER A 318 6.70 8.23 5.76
N LEU A 319 7.63 8.99 5.17
CA LEU A 319 9.01 9.04 5.63
C LEU A 319 9.11 9.64 7.03
N LYS A 320 8.43 10.78 7.29
CA LYS A 320 8.36 11.39 8.61
C LYS A 320 7.84 10.41 9.66
N ALA A 321 6.73 9.73 9.36
CA ALA A 321 6.11 8.77 10.26
C ALA A 321 7.05 7.59 10.59
N THR A 322 7.72 7.03 9.55
CA THR A 322 8.67 5.93 9.74
C THR A 322 9.92 6.37 10.50
N LEU A 323 10.50 7.54 10.20
CA LEU A 323 11.68 8.06 10.92
C LEU A 323 11.35 8.30 12.40
N SER A 324 10.17 8.84 12.71
CA SER A 324 9.73 9.05 14.10
C SER A 324 9.57 7.72 14.84
N ALA A 325 8.90 6.76 14.24
CA ALA A 325 8.73 5.41 14.82
C ALA A 325 10.09 4.72 15.04
N PHE A 326 10.96 4.81 14.04
CA PHE A 326 12.32 4.22 14.14
C PHE A 326 13.18 4.90 15.22
N ALA A 327 13.08 6.21 15.39
CA ALA A 327 13.77 6.92 16.45
C ALA A 327 13.31 6.45 17.86
N GLU A 328 12.00 6.23 18.04
CA GLU A 328 11.47 5.65 19.27
C GLU A 328 11.96 4.21 19.50
N MET A 329 11.96 3.38 18.45
CA MET A 329 12.39 1.98 18.50
C MET A 329 13.86 1.84 18.88
N LYS A 330 14.74 2.56 18.18
CA LYS A 330 16.18 2.48 18.46
C LYS A 330 16.55 3.04 19.83
N GLY A 331 15.78 3.99 20.37
CA GLY A 331 16.11 4.68 21.61
C GLY A 331 17.51 5.30 21.52
N ASN A 332 18.37 4.99 22.49
CA ASN A 332 19.76 5.48 22.54
C ASN A 332 20.73 4.62 21.69
N ARG A 333 20.26 3.57 21.02
CA ARG A 333 21.11 2.71 20.19
C ARG A 333 21.54 3.46 18.92
N ARG A 334 22.63 2.98 18.32
CA ARG A 334 23.16 3.56 17.10
C ARG A 334 22.22 3.28 15.93
N GLY A 335 21.69 4.32 15.28
CA GLY A 335 20.75 4.25 14.18
C GLY A 335 21.35 4.69 12.86
N ILE A 336 21.05 3.99 11.79
CA ILE A 336 21.48 4.27 10.42
C ILE A 336 20.25 4.48 9.55
N ALA A 337 20.21 5.56 8.79
CA ALA A 337 19.17 5.80 7.79
C ALA A 337 19.71 5.55 6.37
N VAL A 338 19.01 4.74 5.58
CA VAL A 338 19.31 4.47 4.16
C VAL A 338 18.09 4.89 3.35
N LEU A 339 18.21 6.03 2.67
CA LEU A 339 17.10 6.68 2.00
C LEU A 339 17.31 6.75 0.48
N GLY A 340 16.31 6.35 -0.28
CA GLY A 340 16.20 6.62 -1.72
C GLY A 340 15.34 7.85 -1.98
N ASP A 341 15.41 8.37 -3.20
CA ASP A 341 14.61 9.53 -3.63
C ASP A 341 13.11 9.30 -3.39
N MET A 342 12.41 10.39 -3.05
CA MET A 342 10.95 10.48 -3.09
C MET A 342 10.53 10.99 -4.46
N LEU A 343 9.89 10.14 -5.25
CA LEU A 343 9.43 10.45 -6.60
C LEU A 343 7.95 10.85 -6.60
N GLU A 344 7.48 11.43 -7.70
CA GLU A 344 6.08 11.84 -7.92
C GLU A 344 5.57 12.92 -6.95
N ILE A 345 6.49 13.69 -6.33
CA ILE A 345 6.14 14.77 -5.39
C ILE A 345 6.19 16.18 -6.03
N GLY A 346 6.56 16.26 -7.33
CA GLY A 346 6.46 17.49 -8.13
C GLY A 346 7.30 18.65 -7.57
N ALA A 347 6.70 19.84 -7.55
CA ALA A 347 7.40 21.09 -7.20
C ALA A 347 7.99 21.13 -5.78
N ILE A 348 7.49 20.30 -4.85
CA ILE A 348 8.00 20.27 -3.47
C ILE A 348 9.23 19.38 -3.31
N ALA A 349 9.74 18.75 -4.40
CA ALA A 349 10.79 17.73 -4.31
C ALA A 349 12.03 18.20 -3.55
N LYS A 350 12.56 19.38 -3.87
CA LYS A 350 13.73 19.94 -3.18
C LYS A 350 13.50 20.07 -1.67
N GLU A 351 12.45 20.81 -1.30
CA GLU A 351 12.14 21.09 0.11
C GLU A 351 11.84 19.80 0.90
N ALA A 352 11.11 18.86 0.31
CA ALA A 352 10.80 17.58 0.94
C ALA A 352 12.06 16.74 1.23
N HIS A 353 13.05 16.76 0.33
CA HIS A 353 14.31 16.05 0.53
C HIS A 353 15.21 16.76 1.55
N GLU A 354 15.27 18.09 1.55
CA GLU A 354 15.97 18.84 2.60
C GLU A 354 15.34 18.59 3.97
N GLN A 355 13.99 18.57 4.03
CA GLN A 355 13.26 18.26 5.25
C GLN A 355 13.51 16.82 5.74
N ALA A 356 13.61 15.85 4.84
CA ALA A 356 14.01 14.48 5.17
C ALA A 356 15.40 14.44 5.85
N GLY A 357 16.35 15.18 5.31
CA GLY A 357 17.67 15.35 5.92
C GLY A 357 17.61 15.97 7.30
N ARG A 358 16.82 17.04 7.47
CA ARG A 358 16.60 17.68 8.79
C ARG A 358 16.01 16.71 9.81
N TRP A 359 15.07 15.86 9.43
CA TRP A 359 14.53 14.84 10.33
C TRP A 359 15.58 13.82 10.75
N VAL A 360 16.45 13.37 9.83
CA VAL A 360 17.52 12.43 10.15
C VAL A 360 18.53 13.06 11.10
N GLY A 361 19.00 14.28 10.81
CA GLY A 361 19.93 15.00 11.69
C GLY A 361 19.36 15.26 13.08
N GLY A 362 18.10 15.73 13.16
CA GLY A 362 17.41 16.03 14.41
C GLY A 362 17.09 14.80 15.28
N ASN A 363 17.01 13.60 14.70
CA ASN A 363 16.80 12.34 15.42
C ASN A 363 18.09 11.57 15.75
N HIS A 364 19.24 12.24 15.67
CA HIS A 364 20.54 11.72 16.10
C HIS A 364 20.93 10.37 15.47
N PHE A 365 20.71 10.22 14.16
CA PHE A 365 21.22 9.06 13.42
C PHE A 365 22.76 9.11 13.36
N ALA A 366 23.40 7.96 13.49
CA ALA A 366 24.84 7.83 13.42
C ALA A 366 25.38 8.00 12.01
N HIS A 367 24.66 7.50 11.00
CA HIS A 367 24.98 7.65 9.59
C HIS A 367 23.71 7.85 8.77
N LEU A 368 23.87 8.59 7.68
CA LEU A 368 22.88 8.75 6.62
C LEU A 368 23.50 8.29 5.30
N PHE A 369 22.84 7.35 4.64
CA PHE A 369 23.17 6.90 3.30
C PHE A 369 22.03 7.29 2.36
N VAL A 370 22.33 7.87 1.23
CA VAL A 370 21.33 8.33 0.26
C VAL A 370 21.64 7.83 -1.15
N LEU A 371 20.60 7.37 -1.83
CA LEU A 371 20.63 6.89 -3.21
C LEU A 371 19.76 7.79 -4.08
N GLY A 372 20.33 8.28 -5.17
CA GLY A 372 19.58 8.98 -6.20
C GLY A 372 19.97 10.46 -6.36
N ASN A 373 19.29 11.13 -7.29
CA ASN A 373 19.60 12.48 -7.73
C ASN A 373 19.32 13.56 -6.67
N ALA A 374 18.31 13.33 -5.81
CA ALA A 374 17.96 14.25 -4.74
C ALA A 374 18.83 14.09 -3.48
N GLY A 375 19.78 13.16 -3.49
CA GLY A 375 20.67 12.89 -2.36
C GLY A 375 21.44 14.11 -1.86
N LEU A 376 21.74 15.11 -2.74
CA LEU A 376 22.35 16.37 -2.32
C LEU A 376 21.45 17.19 -1.41
N HIS A 377 20.15 17.24 -1.70
CA HIS A 377 19.16 17.97 -0.89
C HIS A 377 19.00 17.34 0.49
N VAL A 378 18.92 15.99 0.54
CA VAL A 378 18.88 15.26 1.82
C VAL A 378 20.15 15.55 2.64
N ALA A 379 21.33 15.51 2.01
CA ALA A 379 22.60 15.79 2.67
C ALA A 379 22.69 17.24 3.22
N ASN A 380 22.17 18.22 2.49
CA ASN A 380 22.12 19.61 2.94
C ASN A 380 21.24 19.76 4.18
N GLY A 381 20.01 19.23 4.16
CA GLY A 381 19.13 19.28 5.33
C GLY A 381 19.69 18.57 6.56
N ALA A 382 20.41 17.46 6.38
CA ALA A 382 21.07 16.75 7.47
C ALA A 382 22.21 17.58 8.09
N ARG A 383 23.02 18.27 7.27
CA ARG A 383 24.07 19.17 7.75
C ARG A 383 23.50 20.39 8.48
N GLU A 384 22.43 20.99 7.96
CA GLU A 384 21.72 22.10 8.61
C GLU A 384 21.25 21.72 10.02
N SER A 385 20.90 20.45 10.25
CA SER A 385 20.52 19.91 11.56
C SER A 385 21.69 19.36 12.37
N GLY A 386 22.92 19.72 12.02
CA GLY A 386 24.11 19.42 12.80
C GLY A 386 24.76 18.06 12.54
N MET A 387 24.34 17.31 11.52
CA MET A 387 24.98 16.03 11.18
C MET A 387 26.35 16.27 10.52
N PRO A 388 27.46 15.72 11.06
CA PRO A 388 28.78 15.88 10.48
C PRO A 388 28.86 15.33 9.05
N ALA A 389 29.54 16.06 8.14
CA ALA A 389 29.62 15.68 6.73
C ALA A 389 30.17 14.26 6.48
N GLN A 390 31.14 13.82 7.30
CA GLN A 390 31.74 12.47 7.21
C GLN A 390 30.79 11.33 7.61
N LYS A 391 29.61 11.64 8.15
CA LYS A 391 28.54 10.68 8.47
C LYS A 391 27.48 10.61 7.39
N ILE A 392 27.58 11.42 6.34
CA ILE A 392 26.64 11.50 5.23
C ILE A 392 27.30 10.90 3.99
N HIS A 393 26.70 9.84 3.46
CA HIS A 393 27.24 9.09 2.33
C HIS A 393 26.24 9.15 1.18
N ARG A 394 26.71 9.57 0.01
CA ARG A 394 25.89 9.60 -1.22
C ARG A 394 26.43 8.55 -2.18
N ALA A 395 25.51 7.79 -2.78
CA ALA A 395 25.82 6.82 -3.81
C ALA A 395 24.95 7.04 -5.05
N GLU A 396 25.47 6.71 -6.21
CA GLU A 396 24.75 6.82 -7.47
C GLU A 396 24.05 5.53 -7.86
N ASP A 397 24.57 4.39 -7.41
CA ASP A 397 23.98 3.08 -7.66
C ASP A 397 23.80 2.25 -6.37
N SER A 398 22.94 1.24 -6.47
CA SER A 398 22.59 0.37 -5.33
C SER A 398 23.72 -0.54 -4.88
N GLY A 399 24.69 -0.88 -5.74
CA GLY A 399 25.83 -1.72 -5.40
C GLY A 399 26.82 -0.95 -4.54
N GLU A 400 27.18 0.27 -4.95
CA GLU A 400 28.01 1.20 -4.17
C GLU A 400 27.38 1.47 -2.78
N LEU A 401 26.06 1.78 -2.77
CA LEU A 401 25.33 2.01 -1.55
C LEU A 401 25.39 0.80 -0.61
N LEU A 402 25.16 -0.41 -1.12
CA LEU A 402 25.19 -1.65 -0.33
C LEU A 402 26.56 -1.86 0.33
N GLU A 403 27.64 -1.69 -0.44
CA GLU A 403 29.02 -1.87 0.08
C GLU A 403 29.32 -0.83 1.17
N ALA A 404 28.95 0.43 0.96
CA ALA A 404 29.16 1.49 1.94
C ALA A 404 28.38 1.26 3.23
N VAL A 405 27.10 0.85 3.13
CA VAL A 405 26.26 0.50 4.28
C VAL A 405 26.83 -0.68 5.04
N ALA A 406 27.16 -1.78 4.33
CA ALA A 406 27.67 -2.99 4.96
C ALA A 406 29.00 -2.76 5.70
N LYS A 407 29.87 -1.90 5.17
CA LYS A 407 31.14 -1.50 5.82
C LYS A 407 30.93 -0.68 7.09
N ALA A 408 29.85 0.12 7.15
CA ALA A 408 29.56 1.00 8.27
C ALA A 408 28.81 0.30 9.41
N LEU A 409 28.11 -0.81 9.13
CA LEU A 409 27.34 -1.57 10.11
C LEU A 409 28.23 -2.21 11.18
N ARG A 410 27.72 -2.23 12.40
CA ARG A 410 28.33 -2.84 13.58
C ARG A 410 27.31 -3.69 14.31
N GLU A 411 27.77 -4.59 15.15
CA GLU A 411 26.94 -5.34 16.09
C GLU A 411 26.04 -4.40 16.91
N GLY A 412 24.78 -4.73 17.08
CA GLY A 412 23.77 -3.97 17.80
C GLY A 412 23.20 -2.75 17.07
N ASP A 413 23.57 -2.53 15.80
CA ASP A 413 23.05 -1.40 15.03
C ASP A 413 21.58 -1.56 14.65
N TRP A 414 20.94 -0.42 14.55
CA TRP A 414 19.59 -0.29 14.00
C TRP A 414 19.65 0.39 12.62
N ILE A 415 19.04 -0.18 11.61
CA ILE A 415 19.06 0.35 10.25
C ILE A 415 17.64 0.46 9.68
N LEU A 416 17.30 1.62 9.14
CA LEU A 416 16.08 1.86 8.39
C LEU A 416 16.38 1.95 6.89
N ILE A 417 15.63 1.26 6.05
CA ILE A 417 15.73 1.33 4.59
C ILE A 417 14.40 1.76 4.00
N LYS A 418 14.39 2.91 3.29
CA LYS A 418 13.17 3.47 2.67
C LYS A 418 13.48 4.27 1.41
N GLY A 419 12.59 4.19 0.40
CA GLY A 419 12.64 4.97 -0.82
C GLY A 419 11.43 4.72 -1.72
N SER A 420 11.26 5.52 -2.77
CA SER A 420 10.19 5.34 -3.74
C SER A 420 10.30 4.01 -4.48
N ARG A 421 9.18 3.49 -4.97
CA ARG A 421 9.11 2.16 -5.62
C ARG A 421 10.14 1.96 -6.73
N ARG A 422 10.34 2.97 -7.57
CA ARG A 422 11.31 2.92 -8.68
C ARG A 422 12.77 2.89 -8.23
N MET A 423 13.07 3.26 -6.97
CA MET A 423 14.43 3.19 -6.42
C MET A 423 14.84 1.76 -6.06
N GLN A 424 13.88 0.82 -5.99
CA GLN A 424 14.12 -0.61 -5.72
C GLN A 424 14.99 -0.84 -4.46
N MET A 425 14.68 -0.10 -3.38
CA MET A 425 15.47 -0.15 -2.14
C MET A 425 15.48 -1.55 -1.48
N GLU A 426 14.57 -2.43 -1.85
CA GLU A 426 14.59 -3.84 -1.46
C GLU A 426 15.87 -4.57 -1.90
N ARG A 427 16.59 -4.08 -2.93
CA ARG A 427 17.89 -4.64 -3.31
C ARG A 427 18.94 -4.48 -2.21
N ILE A 428 18.87 -3.38 -1.46
CA ILE A 428 19.77 -3.16 -0.31
C ILE A 428 19.39 -4.11 0.82
N VAL A 429 18.08 -4.28 1.11
CA VAL A 429 17.59 -5.23 2.12
C VAL A 429 18.09 -6.64 1.83
N GLU A 430 17.84 -7.14 0.62
CA GLU A 430 18.23 -8.50 0.21
C GLU A 430 19.76 -8.66 0.10
N GLY A 431 20.47 -7.61 -0.30
CA GLY A 431 21.94 -7.60 -0.33
C GLY A 431 22.55 -7.75 1.07
N LEU A 432 22.02 -7.02 2.06
CA LEU A 432 22.45 -7.12 3.45
C LEU A 432 22.15 -8.49 4.03
N LYS A 433 20.95 -9.04 3.82
CA LYS A 433 20.60 -10.40 4.24
C LYS A 433 21.60 -11.42 3.73
N LYS A 434 21.84 -11.45 2.41
CA LYS A 434 22.79 -12.38 1.79
C LYS A 434 24.22 -12.24 2.31
N ARG A 435 24.64 -11.03 2.68
CA ARG A 435 25.99 -10.76 3.15
C ARG A 435 26.18 -11.23 4.60
N PHE A 436 25.20 -10.98 5.46
CA PHE A 436 25.27 -11.35 6.89
C PHE A 436 24.88 -12.81 7.16
N GLU A 437 24.07 -13.46 6.30
CA GLU A 437 23.77 -14.89 6.40
C GLU A 437 24.96 -15.80 6.01
N LYS A 438 25.96 -15.26 5.28
CA LYS A 438 27.17 -16.01 4.85
C LYS A 438 28.34 -15.94 5.81
N VAL A 439 28.20 -15.23 6.92
CA VAL A 439 29.20 -15.14 7.99
C VAL A 439 28.74 -15.98 9.18
#